data_c2cb95f84a2c40277230bcbb0aebac7f
#
_entry.id   c2cb95f84a2c40277230bcbb0aebac7f
#
_cell.length_a   1.000
_cell.length_b   1.000
_cell.length_c   1.000
_cell.angle_alpha   90.00
_cell.angle_beta   90.00
_cell.angle_gamma   90.00
#
_symmetry.space_group_name_H-M   'P 1'
#
loop_
_entity.id
_entity.type
_entity.pdbx_description
1 polymer ?
#
loop_
_entity_poly.entity_id
_entity_poly.type
_entity_poly.pdbx_seq_one_letter_code
_entity_poly.pdbx_strand_id
1 'polypeptide(L)'
;MHRSLPFLFLGALVLFAATATAQEGRKIRAGYASLSGNITPLWAAREGGYFKKYGLDIDLVALPSGTEGMAAMIAGEIEFLAIAGSTTASAAIGGADVLSMALINDRLLTSLVVGPAIQKPEDLKGKSIGISRFGTSIDTAARIAIQHYGLEPIKDVSLVQIGAVSSAVAALRGGRIHAAILSYPTIIQARREGFREILDIASLGTPYAANGITLQRSFMQQRREIAANFLRAFLEAIARVKKDKPFAMEVMGKYLRTKDRELLDETYEFAITKYLKSRPYPSAEAFRSVVNELAQVNPKAKGQDPRRFYDDSILQELDKSGFINALYR
;
A
#
# COMPACT_ATOMS: atom_id res chain seq x y z
N MET A 1 -80.14 -39.41 -31.18
CA MET A 1 -79.20 -38.79 -32.11
C MET A 1 -78.38 -37.81 -31.32
N HIS A 2 -77.20 -38.22 -30.77
CA HIS A 2 -76.29 -37.39 -30.05
C HIS A 2 -75.05 -37.20 -30.91
N ARG A 3 -74.75 -35.95 -31.28
CA ARG A 3 -73.53 -35.54 -31.94
C ARG A 3 -72.56 -35.05 -30.91
N SER A 4 -71.47 -35.76 -30.72
CA SER A 4 -70.28 -35.34 -29.92
C SER A 4 -69.35 -34.41 -30.75
N LEU A 5 -69.08 -33.21 -30.25
CA LEU A 5 -68.02 -32.36 -30.75
C LEU A 5 -66.72 -32.70 -30.04
N PRO A 6 -65.57 -32.73 -30.76
CA PRO A 6 -64.24 -32.85 -30.12
C PRO A 6 -63.72 -31.48 -29.71
N PHE A 7 -63.32 -31.36 -28.45
CA PHE A 7 -62.53 -30.21 -27.93
C PHE A 7 -61.10 -30.31 -28.40
N LEU A 8 -60.69 -29.32 -29.18
CA LEU A 8 -59.26 -29.09 -29.48
C LEU A 8 -58.60 -28.33 -28.33
N PHE A 9 -57.69 -29.00 -27.59
CA PHE A 9 -56.78 -28.35 -26.66
C PHE A 9 -55.61 -27.72 -27.43
N LEU A 10 -55.58 -26.38 -27.54
CA LEU A 10 -54.47 -25.61 -28.06
C LEU A 10 -53.51 -25.36 -26.92
N GLY A 11 -52.42 -26.14 -26.84
CA GLY A 11 -51.36 -25.97 -25.87
C GLY A 11 -50.50 -24.71 -26.24
N ALA A 12 -50.67 -23.66 -25.49
CA ALA A 12 -49.78 -22.50 -25.59
C ALA A 12 -48.43 -22.82 -24.95
N LEU A 13 -47.43 -23.01 -25.82
CA LEU A 13 -46.01 -23.15 -25.41
C LEU A 13 -45.47 -21.76 -25.07
N VAL A 14 -45.46 -21.41 -23.76
CA VAL A 14 -44.82 -20.16 -23.27
C VAL A 14 -43.32 -20.40 -23.26
N LEU A 15 -42.63 -19.87 -24.27
CA LEU A 15 -41.18 -19.73 -24.26
C LEU A 15 -40.78 -18.68 -23.18
N PHE A 16 -40.30 -19.15 -22.05
CA PHE A 16 -39.52 -18.32 -21.11
C PHE A 16 -38.16 -17.97 -21.77
N ALA A 17 -38.11 -16.83 -22.43
CA ALA A 17 -36.84 -16.20 -22.76
C ALA A 17 -36.20 -15.78 -21.44
N ALA A 18 -35.25 -16.59 -20.96
CA ALA A 18 -34.35 -16.16 -19.90
C ALA A 18 -33.52 -15.00 -20.40
N THR A 19 -33.95 -13.78 -20.14
CA THR A 19 -33.09 -12.60 -20.27
C THR A 19 -31.97 -12.75 -19.26
N ALA A 20 -30.82 -13.24 -19.71
CA ALA A 20 -29.57 -13.11 -18.98
C ALA A 20 -29.30 -11.60 -18.88
N THR A 21 -29.77 -10.97 -17.82
CA THR A 21 -29.31 -9.67 -17.43
C THR A 21 -27.82 -9.84 -17.19
N ALA A 22 -26.99 -9.36 -18.13
CA ALA A 22 -25.58 -9.13 -17.89
C ALA A 22 -25.52 -8.25 -16.65
N GLN A 23 -25.17 -8.84 -15.53
CA GLN A 23 -24.89 -8.15 -14.29
C GLN A 23 -23.71 -7.25 -14.64
N GLU A 24 -23.97 -5.95 -14.90
CA GLU A 24 -22.90 -4.96 -15.03
C GLU A 24 -22.03 -5.14 -13.81
N GLY A 25 -20.83 -5.72 -14.04
CA GLY A 25 -19.95 -6.12 -12.96
C GLY A 25 -19.62 -4.87 -12.14
N ARG A 26 -19.92 -4.91 -10.84
CA ARG A 26 -19.48 -3.86 -9.90
C ARG A 26 -18.02 -3.56 -10.18
N LYS A 27 -17.70 -2.30 -10.47
CA LYS A 27 -16.32 -1.85 -10.66
C LYS A 27 -15.48 -2.27 -9.47
N ILE A 28 -14.35 -2.90 -9.75
CA ILE A 28 -13.41 -3.29 -8.71
C ILE A 28 -12.70 -2.03 -8.22
N ARG A 29 -12.64 -1.81 -6.92
CA ARG A 29 -11.96 -0.67 -6.33
C ARG A 29 -10.62 -1.08 -5.74
N ALA A 30 -9.59 -0.29 -6.07
CA ALA A 30 -8.28 -0.43 -5.45
C ALA A 30 -7.92 0.87 -4.71
N GLY A 31 -7.74 0.76 -3.39
CA GLY A 31 -7.39 1.88 -2.52
C GLY A 31 -5.89 2.06 -2.36
N TYR A 32 -5.47 3.29 -2.07
CA TYR A 32 -4.12 3.59 -1.59
C TYR A 32 -4.16 4.72 -0.57
N ALA A 33 -3.37 4.57 0.50
CA ALA A 33 -3.39 5.48 1.65
C ALA A 33 -2.16 6.39 1.73
N SER A 34 -1.36 6.48 0.66
CA SER A 34 -0.15 7.31 0.62
C SER A 34 -0.01 7.99 -0.74
N LEU A 35 0.33 9.27 -0.72
CA LEU A 35 0.77 10.02 -1.89
C LEU A 35 2.30 10.11 -1.86
N SER A 36 2.96 9.01 -2.21
CA SER A 36 4.43 8.91 -2.24
C SER A 36 4.90 8.14 -3.46
N GLY A 37 6.16 8.30 -3.83
CA GLY A 37 6.78 7.58 -4.94
C GLY A 37 6.66 6.05 -4.85
N ASN A 38 6.46 5.51 -3.65
CA ASN A 38 6.29 4.08 -3.41
C ASN A 38 5.04 3.48 -4.07
N ILE A 39 4.01 4.28 -4.34
CA ILE A 39 2.74 3.84 -4.93
C ILE A 39 2.76 3.89 -6.46
N THR A 40 3.80 4.44 -7.05
CA THR A 40 3.94 4.60 -8.51
C THR A 40 3.58 3.35 -9.32
N PRO A 41 3.97 2.11 -8.94
CA PRO A 41 3.57 0.93 -9.70
C PRO A 41 2.06 0.72 -9.80
N LEU A 42 1.29 1.04 -8.74
CA LEU A 42 -0.16 0.94 -8.76
C LEU A 42 -0.79 2.00 -9.68
N TRP A 43 -0.31 3.23 -9.64
CA TRP A 43 -0.73 4.29 -10.53
C TRP A 43 -0.38 3.97 -11.99
N ALA A 44 0.83 3.45 -12.22
CA ALA A 44 1.29 3.03 -13.53
C ALA A 44 0.47 1.86 -14.11
N ALA A 45 -0.03 0.95 -13.26
CA ALA A 45 -0.94 -0.11 -13.69
C ALA A 45 -2.23 0.46 -14.28
N ARG A 46 -2.74 1.56 -13.73
CA ARG A 46 -3.91 2.28 -14.26
C ARG A 46 -3.56 3.07 -15.53
N GLU A 47 -2.54 3.92 -15.47
CA GLU A 47 -2.19 4.85 -16.55
C GLU A 47 -1.65 4.13 -17.79
N GLY A 48 -0.91 3.05 -17.61
CA GLY A 48 -0.43 2.16 -18.69
C GLY A 48 -1.51 1.24 -19.27
N GLY A 49 -2.74 1.29 -18.74
CA GLY A 49 -3.85 0.46 -19.23
C GLY A 49 -3.73 -1.03 -18.89
N TYR A 50 -2.81 -1.41 -17.98
CA TYR A 50 -2.54 -2.82 -17.69
C TYR A 50 -3.72 -3.52 -17.01
N PHE A 51 -4.50 -2.83 -16.16
CA PHE A 51 -5.72 -3.41 -15.61
C PHE A 51 -6.70 -3.81 -16.71
N LYS A 52 -6.95 -2.90 -17.68
CA LYS A 52 -7.84 -3.17 -18.83
C LYS A 52 -7.30 -4.30 -19.69
N LYS A 53 -5.98 -4.38 -19.91
CA LYS A 53 -5.31 -5.48 -20.64
C LYS A 53 -5.67 -6.84 -20.07
N TYR A 54 -5.80 -6.95 -18.74
CA TYR A 54 -6.18 -8.18 -18.05
C TYR A 54 -7.68 -8.25 -17.70
N GLY A 55 -8.52 -7.51 -18.40
CA GLY A 55 -9.98 -7.58 -18.27
C GLY A 55 -10.54 -6.97 -16.98
N LEU A 56 -9.77 -6.09 -16.31
CA LEU A 56 -10.19 -5.45 -15.06
C LEU A 56 -10.54 -3.98 -15.28
N ASP A 57 -11.75 -3.58 -14.86
CA ASP A 57 -12.12 -2.17 -14.72
C ASP A 57 -11.88 -1.75 -13.27
N ILE A 58 -10.71 -1.15 -13.03
CA ILE A 58 -10.26 -0.74 -11.70
C ILE A 58 -10.51 0.75 -11.49
N ASP A 59 -11.21 1.08 -10.41
CA ASP A 59 -11.31 2.43 -9.88
C ASP A 59 -10.27 2.63 -8.76
N LEU A 60 -9.33 3.59 -8.95
CA LEU A 60 -8.32 3.91 -7.94
C LEU A 60 -8.82 4.98 -6.98
N VAL A 61 -8.87 4.66 -5.69
CA VAL A 61 -9.37 5.53 -4.64
C VAL A 61 -8.24 5.95 -3.70
N ALA A 62 -7.99 7.26 -3.63
CA ALA A 62 -7.10 7.81 -2.61
C ALA A 62 -7.82 7.87 -1.26
N LEU A 63 -7.18 7.38 -0.21
CA LEU A 63 -7.73 7.31 1.14
C LEU A 63 -6.92 8.19 2.09
N PRO A 64 -7.56 8.85 3.07
CA PRO A 64 -6.88 9.75 3.98
C PRO A 64 -5.82 9.07 4.85
N SER A 65 -6.03 7.80 5.21
CA SER A 65 -5.09 7.01 6.02
C SER A 65 -5.24 5.50 5.77
N GLY A 66 -4.23 4.75 6.22
CA GLY A 66 -4.28 3.29 6.19
C GLY A 66 -5.40 2.69 7.02
N THR A 67 -5.72 3.30 8.14
CA THR A 67 -6.80 2.83 9.04
C THR A 67 -8.17 2.95 8.37
N GLU A 68 -8.42 4.09 7.70
CA GLU A 68 -9.67 4.30 6.95
C GLU A 68 -9.76 3.37 5.73
N GLY A 69 -8.63 3.15 5.03
CA GLY A 69 -8.57 2.19 3.94
C GLY A 69 -8.89 0.76 4.38
N MET A 70 -8.36 0.35 5.53
CA MET A 70 -8.65 -0.97 6.10
C MET A 70 -10.11 -1.09 6.51
N ALA A 71 -10.70 -0.06 7.10
CA ALA A 71 -12.13 -0.05 7.43
C ALA A 71 -13.01 -0.20 6.18
N ALA A 72 -12.70 0.52 5.10
CA ALA A 72 -13.40 0.39 3.82
C ALA A 72 -13.25 -1.01 3.20
N MET A 73 -12.06 -1.64 3.33
CA MET A 73 -11.85 -3.03 2.89
C MET A 73 -12.68 -4.02 3.69
N ILE A 74 -12.69 -3.90 5.02
CA ILE A 74 -13.49 -4.78 5.89
C ILE A 74 -14.98 -4.61 5.61
N ALA A 75 -15.43 -3.40 5.29
CA ALA A 75 -16.81 -3.12 4.86
C ALA A 75 -17.13 -3.65 3.45
N GLY A 76 -16.13 -4.18 2.71
CA GLY A 76 -16.30 -4.66 1.34
C GLY A 76 -16.48 -3.55 0.31
N GLU A 77 -16.06 -2.33 0.61
CA GLU A 77 -16.10 -1.20 -0.31
C GLU A 77 -14.89 -1.17 -1.26
N ILE A 78 -13.78 -1.81 -0.86
CA ILE A 78 -12.51 -1.87 -1.59
C ILE A 78 -12.04 -3.32 -1.63
N GLU A 79 -11.68 -3.82 -2.81
CA GLU A 79 -11.20 -5.18 -3.03
C GLU A 79 -9.68 -5.29 -2.86
N PHE A 80 -8.92 -4.28 -3.30
CA PHE A 80 -7.46 -4.24 -3.18
C PHE A 80 -7.02 -2.97 -2.47
N LEU A 81 -6.00 -3.06 -1.62
CA LEU A 81 -5.51 -1.91 -0.86
C LEU A 81 -3.99 -1.90 -0.80
N ALA A 82 -3.39 -0.85 -1.36
CA ALA A 82 -1.97 -0.58 -1.15
C ALA A 82 -1.78 0.08 0.22
N ILE A 83 -1.21 -0.68 1.17
CA ILE A 83 -1.15 -0.30 2.58
C ILE A 83 0.05 -0.91 3.29
N ALA A 84 0.38 -0.37 4.46
CA ALA A 84 1.42 -0.93 5.33
C ALA A 84 1.05 -2.33 5.84
N GLY A 85 2.03 -3.24 5.84
CA GLY A 85 1.86 -4.58 6.39
C GLY A 85 1.53 -4.58 7.89
N SER A 86 1.94 -3.55 8.64
CA SER A 86 1.54 -3.37 10.04
C SER A 86 0.03 -3.17 10.20
N THR A 87 -0.59 -2.41 9.32
CA THR A 87 -2.04 -2.22 9.32
C THR A 87 -2.76 -3.52 8.94
N THR A 88 -2.24 -4.25 7.94
CA THR A 88 -2.78 -5.57 7.55
C THR A 88 -2.67 -6.58 8.70
N ALA A 89 -1.49 -6.69 9.32
CA ALA A 89 -1.28 -7.60 10.43
C ALA A 89 -2.12 -7.24 11.66
N SER A 90 -2.22 -5.95 12.00
CA SER A 90 -3.05 -5.48 13.11
C SER A 90 -4.52 -5.82 12.92
N ALA A 91 -5.06 -5.60 11.72
CA ALA A 91 -6.44 -5.96 11.38
C ALA A 91 -6.66 -7.48 11.46
N ALA A 92 -5.73 -8.28 10.91
CA ALA A 92 -5.81 -9.75 10.95
C ALA A 92 -5.71 -10.31 12.39
N ILE A 93 -4.89 -9.70 13.25
CA ILE A 93 -4.82 -10.03 14.69
C ILE A 93 -6.14 -9.67 15.38
N GLY A 94 -6.79 -8.60 14.95
CA GLY A 94 -8.12 -8.18 15.39
C GLY A 94 -9.27 -9.07 14.90
N GLY A 95 -8.97 -10.05 14.03
CA GLY A 95 -9.96 -11.00 13.49
C GLY A 95 -10.48 -10.67 12.08
N ALA A 96 -9.94 -9.63 11.42
CA ALA A 96 -10.31 -9.33 10.05
C ALA A 96 -9.75 -10.39 9.07
N ASP A 97 -10.53 -10.72 8.06
CA ASP A 97 -10.17 -11.69 7.02
C ASP A 97 -9.29 -11.05 5.93
N VAL A 98 -8.10 -10.58 6.29
CA VAL A 98 -7.21 -9.87 5.38
C VAL A 98 -5.80 -10.45 5.37
N LEU A 99 -5.12 -10.32 4.23
CA LEU A 99 -3.72 -10.70 4.03
C LEU A 99 -3.06 -9.86 2.94
N SER A 100 -1.73 -9.87 2.90
CA SER A 100 -0.94 -9.25 1.84
C SER A 100 -0.59 -10.27 0.76
N MET A 101 -0.86 -9.98 -0.52
CA MET A 101 -0.51 -10.86 -1.63
C MET A 101 0.81 -10.47 -2.31
N ALA A 102 1.31 -9.28 -2.04
CA ALA A 102 2.60 -8.79 -2.56
C ALA A 102 3.14 -7.69 -1.65
N LEU A 103 4.47 -7.54 -1.59
CA LEU A 103 5.11 -6.38 -0.95
C LEU A 103 5.72 -5.46 -2.01
N ILE A 104 5.26 -4.22 -2.07
CA ILE A 104 5.86 -3.17 -2.90
C ILE A 104 7.25 -2.83 -2.35
N ASN A 105 7.33 -2.67 -1.03
CA ASN A 105 8.56 -2.35 -0.32
C ASN A 105 8.69 -3.25 0.92
N ASP A 106 9.87 -3.85 1.07
CA ASP A 106 10.24 -4.65 2.23
C ASP A 106 11.10 -3.90 3.24
N ARG A 107 11.10 -2.56 3.17
CA ARG A 107 11.79 -1.62 4.06
C ARG A 107 10.98 -0.35 4.20
N LEU A 108 11.14 0.34 5.32
CA LEU A 108 10.51 1.64 5.56
C LEU A 108 11.25 2.73 4.77
N LEU A 109 10.72 3.08 3.59
CA LEU A 109 11.30 4.11 2.71
C LEU A 109 10.94 5.52 3.22
N THR A 110 11.44 5.84 4.40
CA THR A 110 11.20 7.09 5.11
C THR A 110 12.45 7.55 5.82
N SER A 111 12.50 8.83 6.14
CA SER A 111 13.61 9.42 6.89
C SER A 111 13.13 10.27 8.05
N LEU A 112 13.97 10.37 9.08
CA LEU A 112 13.80 11.33 10.15
C LEU A 112 14.37 12.67 9.71
N VAL A 113 13.48 13.64 9.61
CA VAL A 113 13.81 15.02 9.26
C VAL A 113 13.59 15.90 10.48
N VAL A 114 14.54 16.80 10.77
CA VAL A 114 14.56 17.62 11.99
C VAL A 114 14.59 19.11 11.68
N GLY A 115 13.95 19.87 12.57
CA GLY A 115 14.04 21.32 12.60
C GLY A 115 15.32 21.84 13.24
N PRO A 116 15.55 23.17 13.22
CA PRO A 116 16.80 23.80 13.67
C PRO A 116 17.09 23.63 15.17
N ALA A 117 16.09 23.32 15.97
CA ALA A 117 16.26 23.06 17.40
C ALA A 117 17.01 21.74 17.73
N ILE A 118 17.20 20.86 16.73
CA ILE A 118 17.87 19.58 16.89
C ILE A 118 19.17 19.64 16.07
N GLN A 119 20.31 19.74 16.74
CA GLN A 119 21.64 19.80 16.10
C GLN A 119 22.28 18.42 16.05
N LYS A 120 22.04 17.57 17.03
CA LYS A 120 22.54 16.20 17.17
C LYS A 120 21.40 15.28 17.67
N PRO A 121 21.52 13.96 17.49
CA PRO A 121 20.44 13.02 17.84
C PRO A 121 19.96 13.12 19.31
N GLU A 122 20.87 13.41 20.23
CA GLU A 122 20.56 13.51 21.67
C GLU A 122 19.59 14.66 21.96
N ASP A 123 19.55 15.68 21.12
CA ASP A 123 18.65 16.84 21.24
C ASP A 123 17.17 16.45 21.01
N LEU A 124 16.91 15.22 20.51
CA LEU A 124 15.57 14.68 20.39
C LEU A 124 14.90 14.46 21.76
N LYS A 125 15.67 14.31 22.84
CA LYS A 125 15.11 14.11 24.18
C LYS A 125 14.28 15.30 24.60
N GLY A 126 13.05 15.04 25.06
CA GLY A 126 12.07 16.06 25.40
C GLY A 126 11.42 16.78 24.22
N LYS A 127 11.70 16.34 22.99
CA LYS A 127 11.12 16.91 21.76
C LYS A 127 9.96 16.05 21.22
N SER A 128 9.33 16.54 20.14
CA SER A 128 8.21 15.88 19.51
C SER A 128 8.52 15.51 18.06
N ILE A 129 8.12 14.30 17.67
CA ILE A 129 8.16 13.81 16.27
C ILE A 129 6.73 13.72 15.73
N GLY A 130 6.48 14.34 14.59
CA GLY A 130 5.20 14.23 13.88
C GLY A 130 5.08 12.88 13.17
N ILE A 131 3.96 12.22 13.40
CA ILE A 131 3.57 10.97 12.74
C ILE A 131 2.20 11.13 12.07
N SER A 132 1.85 10.28 11.11
CA SER A 132 0.51 10.33 10.52
C SER A 132 -0.58 9.95 11.52
N ARG A 133 -0.57 8.69 11.96
CA ARG A 133 -1.43 8.12 13.02
C ARG A 133 -0.68 7.00 13.72
N PHE A 134 -1.05 6.69 14.93
CA PHE A 134 -0.55 5.51 15.64
C PHE A 134 -0.94 4.22 14.91
N GLY A 135 -0.05 3.22 14.94
CA GLY A 135 -0.23 1.93 14.27
C GLY A 135 -0.04 1.97 12.75
N THR A 136 0.55 3.04 12.19
CA THR A 136 0.94 3.13 10.78
C THR A 136 2.45 2.94 10.61
N SER A 137 2.90 2.68 9.37
CA SER A 137 4.33 2.58 9.06
C SER A 137 5.15 3.83 9.44
N ILE A 138 4.51 5.01 9.51
CA ILE A 138 5.14 6.25 9.96
C ILE A 138 5.36 6.25 11.47
N ASP A 139 4.42 5.74 12.26
CA ASP A 139 4.59 5.53 13.70
C ASP A 139 5.73 4.53 13.96
N THR A 140 5.73 3.41 13.25
CA THR A 140 6.80 2.42 13.31
C THR A 140 8.16 3.03 13.03
N ALA A 141 8.26 3.77 11.94
CA ALA A 141 9.48 4.43 11.53
C ALA A 141 9.99 5.42 12.60
N ALA A 142 9.08 6.17 13.24
CA ALA A 142 9.44 7.07 14.34
C ALA A 142 10.02 6.30 15.54
N ARG A 143 9.39 5.19 15.93
CA ARG A 143 9.87 4.35 17.04
C ARG A 143 11.24 3.75 16.74
N ILE A 144 11.44 3.21 15.53
CA ILE A 144 12.75 2.70 15.10
C ILE A 144 13.81 3.81 15.14
N ALA A 145 13.51 5.00 14.64
CA ALA A 145 14.45 6.13 14.66
C ALA A 145 14.82 6.55 16.10
N ILE A 146 13.84 6.63 17.00
CA ILE A 146 14.06 6.96 18.40
C ILE A 146 14.93 5.90 19.08
N GLN A 147 14.61 4.61 18.89
CA GLN A 147 15.36 3.50 19.46
C GLN A 147 16.78 3.38 18.87
N HIS A 148 16.97 3.70 17.57
CA HIS A 148 18.28 3.74 16.93
C HIS A 148 19.24 4.71 17.64
N TYR A 149 18.71 5.82 18.18
CA TYR A 149 19.49 6.79 18.95
C TYR A 149 19.51 6.51 20.46
N GLY A 150 19.07 5.31 20.89
CA GLY A 150 19.11 4.90 22.30
C GLY A 150 18.07 5.59 23.18
N LEU A 151 17.03 6.20 22.59
CA LEU A 151 15.94 6.86 23.30
C LEU A 151 14.69 5.97 23.36
N GLU A 152 13.81 6.21 24.34
CA GLU A 152 12.56 5.48 24.51
C GLU A 152 11.38 6.26 23.89
N PRO A 153 10.65 5.65 22.91
CA PRO A 153 9.44 6.25 22.34
C PRO A 153 8.40 6.53 23.42
N ILE A 154 7.72 7.68 23.33
CA ILE A 154 6.71 8.21 24.25
C ILE A 154 7.32 8.73 25.56
N LYS A 155 8.31 8.08 26.12
CA LYS A 155 8.95 8.49 27.38
C LYS A 155 9.95 9.63 27.16
N ASP A 156 10.91 9.43 26.26
CA ASP A 156 11.95 10.42 26.00
C ASP A 156 11.58 11.37 24.86
N VAL A 157 10.77 10.90 23.88
CA VAL A 157 10.36 11.65 22.69
C VAL A 157 8.86 11.49 22.46
N SER A 158 8.14 12.61 22.44
CA SER A 158 6.69 12.61 22.20
C SER A 158 6.36 12.30 20.73
N LEU A 159 5.33 11.48 20.48
CA LEU A 159 4.79 11.25 19.14
C LEU A 159 3.48 12.04 18.98
N VAL A 160 3.42 12.89 17.95
CA VAL A 160 2.28 13.79 17.69
C VAL A 160 1.60 13.41 16.38
N GLN A 161 0.33 13.07 16.44
CA GLN A 161 -0.45 12.79 15.23
C GLN A 161 -0.75 14.08 14.45
N ILE A 162 -0.29 14.17 13.22
CA ILE A 162 -0.45 15.35 12.34
C ILE A 162 -1.33 15.05 11.11
N GLY A 163 -1.84 13.82 10.97
CA GLY A 163 -2.63 13.39 9.82
C GLY A 163 -1.76 13.05 8.60
N ALA A 164 -2.01 13.71 7.48
CA ALA A 164 -1.25 13.45 6.26
C ALA A 164 0.23 13.85 6.39
N VAL A 165 1.15 13.03 5.85
CA VAL A 165 2.59 13.32 5.84
C VAL A 165 2.91 14.65 5.16
N SER A 166 2.13 15.03 4.14
CA SER A 166 2.26 16.34 3.47
C SER A 166 2.05 17.54 4.41
N SER A 167 1.35 17.37 5.54
CA SER A 167 1.17 18.43 6.54
C SER A 167 2.35 18.60 7.49
N ALA A 168 3.31 17.65 7.46
CA ALA A 168 4.42 17.63 8.40
C ALA A 168 5.39 18.81 8.21
N VAL A 169 5.65 19.20 6.97
CA VAL A 169 6.56 20.33 6.65
C VAL A 169 5.98 21.64 7.21
N ALA A 170 4.68 21.86 7.05
CA ALA A 170 4.00 23.01 7.64
C ALA A 170 4.01 22.98 9.19
N ALA A 171 3.89 21.79 9.78
CA ALA A 171 3.97 21.62 11.23
C ALA A 171 5.39 21.86 11.78
N LEU A 172 6.43 21.45 11.06
CA LEU A 172 7.84 21.74 11.34
C LEU A 172 8.11 23.25 11.27
N ARG A 173 7.66 23.90 10.17
CA ARG A 173 7.81 25.35 9.95
C ARG A 173 7.13 26.15 11.06
N GLY A 174 5.94 25.72 11.47
CA GLY A 174 5.18 26.38 12.54
C GLY A 174 5.65 26.04 13.97
N GLY A 175 6.71 25.23 14.14
CA GLY A 175 7.22 24.84 15.46
C GLY A 175 6.28 23.94 16.27
N ARG A 176 5.21 23.39 15.67
CA ARG A 176 4.28 22.48 16.37
C ARG A 176 4.89 21.11 16.64
N ILE A 177 5.89 20.72 15.85
CA ILE A 177 6.72 19.54 16.02
C ILE A 177 8.17 19.91 15.77
N HIS A 178 9.09 19.17 16.36
CA HIS A 178 10.53 19.45 16.26
C HIS A 178 11.21 18.57 15.20
N ALA A 179 10.61 17.43 14.91
CA ALA A 179 11.03 16.48 13.88
C ALA A 179 9.82 15.80 13.24
N ALA A 180 10.01 15.15 12.11
CA ALA A 180 8.97 14.39 11.42
C ALA A 180 9.55 13.17 10.70
N ILE A 181 8.75 12.12 10.57
CA ILE A 181 9.03 11.03 9.64
C ILE A 181 8.40 11.38 8.30
N LEU A 182 9.23 11.51 7.29
CA LEU A 182 8.83 11.89 5.94
C LEU A 182 9.18 10.81 4.92
N SER A 183 8.45 10.79 3.81
CA SER A 183 8.74 9.99 2.62
C SER A 183 8.98 10.90 1.42
N TYR A 184 9.59 10.37 0.36
CA TYR A 184 9.71 11.08 -0.90
C TYR A 184 8.33 11.26 -1.58
N PRO A 185 8.03 12.46 -2.12
CA PRO A 185 8.92 13.62 -2.32
C PRO A 185 8.97 14.62 -1.15
N THR A 186 8.23 14.42 -0.06
CA THR A 186 8.12 15.42 1.04
C THR A 186 9.46 15.71 1.71
N ILE A 187 10.39 14.74 1.72
CA ILE A 187 11.78 14.94 2.22
C ILE A 187 12.49 16.05 1.43
N ILE A 188 12.36 16.06 0.10
CA ILE A 188 12.97 17.05 -0.77
C ILE A 188 12.42 18.45 -0.46
N GLN A 189 11.10 18.54 -0.29
CA GLN A 189 10.45 19.81 0.08
C GLN A 189 10.98 20.33 1.43
N ALA A 190 11.09 19.45 2.43
CA ALA A 190 11.62 19.79 3.73
C ALA A 190 13.07 20.27 3.64
N ARG A 191 13.92 19.59 2.87
CA ARG A 191 15.34 20.00 2.65
C ARG A 191 15.45 21.37 1.99
N ARG A 192 14.61 21.68 1.01
CA ARG A 192 14.54 23.01 0.35
C ARG A 192 14.12 24.13 1.31
N GLU A 193 13.39 23.80 2.37
CA GLU A 193 13.00 24.73 3.45
C GLU A 193 14.04 24.80 4.59
N GLY A 194 15.21 24.15 4.43
CA GLY A 194 16.30 24.19 5.41
C GLY A 194 16.20 23.19 6.54
N PHE A 195 15.22 22.28 6.51
CA PHE A 195 15.15 21.15 7.44
C PHE A 195 16.19 20.10 7.07
N ARG A 196 16.71 19.38 8.07
CA ARG A 196 17.79 18.41 7.87
C ARG A 196 17.29 16.98 8.00
N GLU A 197 17.63 16.16 7.04
CA GLU A 197 17.51 14.71 7.13
C GLU A 197 18.69 14.17 7.94
N ILE A 198 18.42 13.49 9.06
CA ILE A 198 19.46 12.96 9.95
C ILE A 198 19.50 11.43 9.99
N LEU A 199 18.49 10.74 9.45
CA LEU A 199 18.46 9.28 9.36
C LEU A 199 17.59 8.83 8.19
N ASP A 200 18.20 8.15 7.21
CA ASP A 200 17.49 7.30 6.24
C ASP A 200 17.17 5.96 6.90
N ILE A 201 15.91 5.74 7.27
CA ILE A 201 15.50 4.53 8.00
C ILE A 201 15.67 3.28 7.13
N ALA A 202 15.50 3.39 5.82
CA ALA A 202 15.73 2.28 4.91
C ALA A 202 17.19 1.80 4.91
N SER A 203 18.15 2.69 5.19
CA SER A 203 19.58 2.38 5.26
C SER A 203 19.94 1.46 6.44
N LEU A 204 19.10 1.38 7.47
CA LEU A 204 19.27 0.46 8.60
C LEU A 204 19.17 -1.00 8.17
N GLY A 205 18.66 -1.27 6.98
CA GLY A 205 18.64 -2.61 6.40
C GLY A 205 17.62 -3.56 7.02
N THR A 206 16.84 -3.12 8.01
CA THR A 206 15.86 -3.96 8.70
C THR A 206 14.74 -4.36 7.75
N PRO A 207 14.50 -5.67 7.51
CA PRO A 207 13.34 -6.13 6.77
C PRO A 207 12.06 -5.71 7.47
N TYR A 208 11.13 -5.12 6.72
CA TYR A 208 9.86 -4.65 7.25
C TYR A 208 8.81 -4.68 6.15
N ALA A 209 7.62 -5.22 6.43
CA ALA A 209 6.50 -5.18 5.50
C ALA A 209 5.93 -3.76 5.43
N ALA A 210 6.64 -2.86 4.74
CA ALA A 210 6.39 -1.43 4.77
C ALA A 210 5.17 -1.03 3.94
N ASN A 211 5.04 -1.60 2.74
CA ASN A 211 3.91 -1.35 1.86
C ASN A 211 3.66 -2.57 0.98
N GLY A 212 2.41 -2.97 0.84
CA GLY A 212 2.02 -4.15 0.07
C GLY A 212 0.64 -4.01 -0.51
N ILE A 213 0.24 -4.98 -1.32
CA ILE A 213 -1.11 -5.14 -1.83
C ILE A 213 -1.85 -6.10 -0.90
N THR A 214 -2.83 -5.57 -0.21
CA THR A 214 -3.72 -6.30 0.72
C THR A 214 -5.08 -6.53 0.09
N LEU A 215 -5.69 -7.68 0.39
CA LEU A 215 -7.06 -8.05 0.02
C LEU A 215 -7.65 -8.96 1.10
N GLN A 216 -8.95 -9.21 1.02
CA GLN A 216 -9.58 -10.23 1.87
C GLN A 216 -9.18 -11.64 1.41
N ARG A 217 -8.87 -12.54 2.34
CA ARG A 217 -8.54 -13.95 2.05
C ARG A 217 -9.68 -14.65 1.32
N SER A 218 -10.90 -14.45 1.78
CA SER A 218 -12.12 -14.97 1.13
C SER A 218 -12.27 -14.47 -0.30
N PHE A 219 -12.00 -13.19 -0.57
CA PHE A 219 -11.99 -12.65 -1.93
C PHE A 219 -10.92 -13.34 -2.81
N MET A 220 -9.71 -13.51 -2.31
CA MET A 220 -8.64 -14.18 -3.03
C MET A 220 -9.00 -15.63 -3.38
N GLN A 221 -9.68 -16.34 -2.48
CA GLN A 221 -10.13 -17.73 -2.71
C GLN A 221 -11.28 -17.81 -3.71
N GLN A 222 -12.30 -16.96 -3.56
CA GLN A 222 -13.52 -16.99 -4.39
C GLN A 222 -13.32 -16.34 -5.77
N ARG A 223 -12.40 -15.40 -5.88
CA ARG A 223 -12.14 -14.60 -7.07
C ARG A 223 -10.66 -14.66 -7.49
N ARG A 224 -10.07 -15.87 -7.41
CA ARG A 224 -8.64 -16.09 -7.63
C ARG A 224 -8.14 -15.52 -8.95
N GLU A 225 -8.91 -15.68 -10.04
CA GLU A 225 -8.53 -15.15 -11.36
C GLU A 225 -8.49 -13.61 -11.40
N ILE A 226 -9.41 -12.95 -10.69
CA ILE A 226 -9.39 -11.48 -10.55
C ILE A 226 -8.13 -11.04 -9.79
N ALA A 227 -7.79 -11.72 -8.69
CA ALA A 227 -6.58 -11.44 -7.93
C ALA A 227 -5.30 -11.68 -8.76
N ALA A 228 -5.28 -12.77 -9.55
CA ALA A 228 -4.18 -13.08 -10.46
C ALA A 228 -4.03 -12.03 -11.57
N ASN A 229 -5.14 -11.59 -12.17
CA ASN A 229 -5.13 -10.56 -13.22
C ASN A 229 -4.70 -9.20 -12.68
N PHE A 230 -5.11 -8.86 -11.45
CA PHE A 230 -4.61 -7.66 -10.76
C PHE A 230 -3.08 -7.74 -10.57
N LEU A 231 -2.58 -8.90 -10.14
CA LEU A 231 -1.14 -9.07 -9.91
C LEU A 231 -0.35 -9.06 -11.23
N ARG A 232 -0.89 -9.65 -12.32
CA ARG A 232 -0.28 -9.55 -13.67
C ARG A 232 -0.15 -8.08 -14.11
N ALA A 233 -1.22 -7.30 -13.98
CA ALA A 233 -1.22 -5.88 -14.33
C ALA A 233 -0.21 -5.09 -13.48
N PHE A 234 -0.13 -5.41 -12.19
CA PHE A 234 0.79 -4.76 -11.26
C PHE A 234 2.26 -5.10 -11.57
N LEU A 235 2.57 -6.35 -11.90
CA LEU A 235 3.92 -6.79 -12.29
C LEU A 235 4.37 -6.17 -13.61
N GLU A 236 3.49 -6.05 -14.61
CA GLU A 236 3.81 -5.31 -15.84
C GLU A 236 4.10 -3.83 -15.56
N ALA A 237 3.32 -3.21 -14.69
CA ALA A 237 3.56 -1.84 -14.28
C ALA A 237 4.90 -1.67 -13.55
N ILE A 238 5.28 -2.61 -12.67
CA ILE A 238 6.63 -2.64 -12.06
C ILE A 238 7.71 -2.69 -13.14
N ALA A 239 7.59 -3.60 -14.11
CA ALA A 239 8.56 -3.71 -15.20
C ALA A 239 8.62 -2.44 -16.04
N ARG A 240 7.47 -1.83 -16.35
CA ARG A 240 7.39 -0.60 -17.13
C ARG A 240 8.06 0.57 -16.41
N VAL A 241 7.73 0.83 -15.14
CA VAL A 241 8.32 1.97 -14.42
C VAL A 241 9.83 1.81 -14.19
N LYS A 242 10.33 0.57 -14.13
CA LYS A 242 11.78 0.31 -14.04
C LYS A 242 12.52 0.51 -15.36
N LYS A 243 11.86 0.32 -16.50
CA LYS A 243 12.46 0.42 -17.85
C LYS A 243 12.25 1.79 -18.48
N ASP A 244 11.22 2.51 -18.08
CA ASP A 244 10.79 3.77 -18.70
C ASP A 244 10.64 4.86 -17.62
N LYS A 245 11.77 5.50 -17.32
CA LYS A 245 11.83 6.62 -16.36
C LYS A 245 10.93 7.80 -16.76
N PRO A 246 10.90 8.25 -18.05
CA PRO A 246 9.98 9.31 -18.47
C PRO A 246 8.52 9.01 -18.15
N PHE A 247 8.03 7.80 -18.48
CA PHE A 247 6.68 7.37 -18.16
C PHE A 247 6.43 7.34 -16.64
N ALA A 248 7.37 6.78 -15.86
CA ALA A 248 7.24 6.74 -14.41
C ALA A 248 7.15 8.16 -13.81
N MET A 249 7.97 9.09 -14.27
CA MET A 249 7.95 10.49 -13.83
C MET A 249 6.66 11.21 -14.24
N GLU A 250 6.11 10.95 -15.43
CA GLU A 250 4.82 11.49 -15.87
C GLU A 250 3.71 11.01 -14.94
N VAL A 251 3.64 9.71 -14.67
CA VAL A 251 2.67 9.12 -13.74
C VAL A 251 2.83 9.73 -12.34
N MET A 252 4.05 9.79 -11.79
CA MET A 252 4.30 10.44 -10.50
C MET A 252 3.82 11.88 -10.50
N GLY A 253 4.17 12.67 -11.52
CA GLY A 253 3.78 14.08 -11.64
C GLY A 253 2.29 14.29 -11.60
N LYS A 254 1.52 13.43 -12.28
CA LYS A 254 0.06 13.45 -12.29
C LYS A 254 -0.52 13.23 -10.89
N TYR A 255 -0.13 12.18 -10.20
CA TYR A 255 -0.73 11.81 -8.91
C TYR A 255 -0.19 12.65 -7.74
N LEU A 256 1.08 13.03 -7.77
CA LEU A 256 1.69 13.93 -6.79
C LEU A 256 1.37 15.41 -7.06
N ARG A 257 0.68 15.70 -8.18
CA ARG A 257 0.28 17.05 -8.61
C ARG A 257 1.44 18.03 -8.69
N THR A 258 2.56 17.58 -9.27
CA THR A 258 3.77 18.40 -9.43
C THR A 258 4.36 18.27 -10.83
N LYS A 259 4.99 19.37 -11.29
CA LYS A 259 5.79 19.41 -12.53
C LYS A 259 7.28 19.61 -12.25
N ASP A 260 7.66 19.60 -11.00
CA ASP A 260 9.04 19.77 -10.56
C ASP A 260 9.87 18.53 -10.97
N ARG A 261 10.66 18.71 -12.03
CA ARG A 261 11.42 17.59 -12.61
C ARG A 261 12.51 17.07 -11.70
N GLU A 262 13.19 17.93 -10.95
CA GLU A 262 14.22 17.53 -10.02
C GLU A 262 13.64 16.70 -8.86
N LEU A 263 12.52 17.16 -8.30
CA LEU A 263 11.79 16.43 -7.25
C LEU A 263 11.30 15.07 -7.76
N LEU A 264 10.78 15.00 -8.98
CA LEU A 264 10.33 13.74 -9.58
C LEU A 264 11.50 12.81 -9.86
N ASP A 265 12.63 13.34 -10.31
CA ASP A 265 13.85 12.59 -10.58
C ASP A 265 14.41 11.95 -9.31
N GLU A 266 14.61 12.72 -8.25
CA GLU A 266 15.09 12.20 -6.98
C GLU A 266 14.10 11.17 -6.38
N THR A 267 12.79 11.42 -6.51
CA THR A 267 11.76 10.48 -6.05
C THR A 267 11.84 9.16 -6.82
N TYR A 268 12.05 9.23 -8.14
CA TYR A 268 12.22 8.05 -8.98
C TYR A 268 13.47 7.25 -8.58
N GLU A 269 14.61 7.92 -8.48
CA GLU A 269 15.88 7.25 -8.11
C GLU A 269 15.76 6.55 -6.75
N PHE A 270 15.15 7.19 -5.78
CA PHE A 270 14.96 6.58 -4.47
C PHE A 270 13.93 5.45 -4.48
N ALA A 271 12.72 5.71 -4.93
CA ALA A 271 11.61 4.77 -4.78
C ALA A 271 11.68 3.62 -5.80
N ILE A 272 12.09 3.89 -7.05
CA ILE A 272 12.03 2.92 -8.14
C ILE A 272 13.39 2.27 -8.39
N THR A 273 14.44 3.09 -8.61
CA THR A 273 15.75 2.54 -8.97
C THR A 273 16.37 1.79 -7.79
N LYS A 274 16.37 2.40 -6.60
CA LYS A 274 17.06 1.85 -5.43
C LYS A 274 16.28 0.75 -4.72
N TYR A 275 14.97 0.89 -4.56
CA TYR A 275 14.21 0.01 -3.65
C TYR A 275 13.10 -0.82 -4.27
N LEU A 276 12.54 -0.46 -5.44
CA LEU A 276 11.48 -1.27 -6.03
C LEU A 276 12.01 -2.61 -6.52
N LYS A 277 11.47 -3.70 -5.99
CA LYS A 277 11.83 -5.05 -6.42
C LYS A 277 11.04 -5.47 -7.66
N SER A 278 11.72 -6.19 -8.58
CA SER A 278 11.07 -6.78 -9.76
C SER A 278 10.14 -7.94 -9.38
N ARG A 279 10.41 -8.58 -8.25
CA ARG A 279 9.61 -9.66 -7.66
C ARG A 279 9.15 -9.22 -6.27
N PRO A 280 7.91 -8.76 -6.13
CA PRO A 280 7.42 -8.17 -4.88
C PRO A 280 6.96 -9.24 -3.87
N TYR A 281 7.82 -10.24 -3.58
CA TYR A 281 7.50 -11.31 -2.64
C TYR A 281 7.35 -10.78 -1.21
N PRO A 282 6.25 -11.08 -0.53
CA PRO A 282 6.19 -10.98 0.93
C PRO A 282 7.12 -12.00 1.57
N SER A 283 7.63 -11.68 2.75
CA SER A 283 8.52 -12.59 3.48
C SER A 283 8.14 -12.69 4.96
N ALA A 284 8.37 -13.89 5.54
CA ALA A 284 8.16 -14.10 6.96
C ALA A 284 9.04 -13.18 7.81
N GLU A 285 10.24 -12.84 7.34
CA GLU A 285 11.15 -11.95 8.04
C GLU A 285 10.60 -10.52 8.12
N ALA A 286 10.10 -9.98 6.98
CA ALA A 286 9.50 -8.65 6.94
C ALA A 286 8.25 -8.55 7.83
N PHE A 287 7.40 -9.58 7.86
CA PHE A 287 6.24 -9.62 8.76
C PHE A 287 6.61 -9.94 10.21
N ARG A 288 7.73 -10.63 10.49
CA ARG A 288 8.23 -10.82 11.86
C ARG A 288 8.57 -9.50 12.53
N SER A 289 9.21 -8.58 11.81
CA SER A 289 9.49 -7.23 12.31
C SER A 289 8.20 -6.49 12.69
N VAL A 290 7.17 -6.59 11.84
CA VAL A 290 5.83 -6.05 12.11
C VAL A 290 5.20 -6.67 13.36
N VAL A 291 5.25 -8.00 13.49
CA VAL A 291 4.68 -8.71 14.65
C VAL A 291 5.40 -8.32 15.94
N ASN A 292 6.72 -8.26 15.92
CA ASN A 292 7.52 -7.89 17.09
C ASN A 292 7.20 -6.47 17.57
N GLU A 293 6.99 -5.57 16.64
CA GLU A 293 6.59 -4.20 16.96
C GLU A 293 5.17 -4.14 17.52
N LEU A 294 4.21 -4.75 16.84
CA LEU A 294 2.83 -4.80 17.33
C LEU A 294 2.73 -5.44 18.73
N ALA A 295 3.60 -6.41 19.04
CA ALA A 295 3.64 -7.05 20.36
C ALA A 295 4.03 -6.11 21.51
N GLN A 296 4.65 -4.96 21.20
CA GLN A 296 5.00 -3.95 22.22
C GLN A 296 3.76 -3.21 22.74
N VAL A 297 2.71 -3.10 21.90
CA VAL A 297 1.50 -2.34 22.21
C VAL A 297 0.22 -3.18 22.19
N ASN A 298 0.27 -4.39 21.65
CA ASN A 298 -0.85 -5.32 21.54
C ASN A 298 -0.44 -6.73 21.98
N PRO A 299 -0.82 -7.18 23.19
CA PRO A 299 -0.47 -8.52 23.69
C PRO A 299 -0.91 -9.67 22.77
N LYS A 300 -1.99 -9.50 21.97
CA LYS A 300 -2.46 -10.51 21.01
C LYS A 300 -1.50 -10.74 19.85
N ALA A 301 -0.58 -9.82 19.60
CA ALA A 301 0.43 -9.96 18.56
C ALA A 301 1.59 -10.88 19.01
N LYS A 302 1.79 -11.07 20.32
CA LYS A 302 2.90 -11.85 20.86
C LYS A 302 2.82 -13.32 20.40
N GLY A 303 3.89 -13.78 19.77
CA GLY A 303 4.01 -15.17 19.31
C GLY A 303 3.21 -15.52 18.05
N GLN A 304 2.59 -14.54 17.37
CA GLN A 304 1.90 -14.80 16.11
C GLN A 304 2.88 -15.26 15.03
N ASP A 305 2.48 -16.26 14.25
CA ASP A 305 3.26 -16.69 13.08
C ASP A 305 3.16 -15.61 11.97
N PRO A 306 4.29 -15.03 11.52
CA PRO A 306 4.30 -14.04 10.45
C PRO A 306 3.66 -14.52 9.14
N ARG A 307 3.68 -15.83 8.87
CA ARG A 307 3.14 -16.42 7.63
C ARG A 307 1.64 -16.31 7.50
N ARG A 308 0.91 -16.10 8.58
CA ARG A 308 -0.55 -15.92 8.54
C ARG A 308 -0.99 -14.60 7.90
N PHE A 309 -0.08 -13.62 7.76
CA PHE A 309 -0.39 -12.27 7.30
C PHE A 309 -0.18 -12.06 5.80
N TYR A 310 0.26 -13.09 5.07
CA TYR A 310 0.41 -13.00 3.63
C TYR A 310 0.12 -14.34 2.94
N ASP A 311 -0.12 -14.25 1.65
CA ASP A 311 -0.23 -15.41 0.75
C ASP A 311 0.36 -15.02 -0.60
N ASP A 312 1.48 -15.62 -0.94
CA ASP A 312 2.23 -15.36 -2.17
C ASP A 312 1.99 -16.42 -3.27
N SER A 313 0.99 -17.29 -3.08
CA SER A 313 0.75 -18.42 -3.98
C SER A 313 0.53 -18.01 -5.43
N ILE A 314 -0.23 -16.93 -5.68
CA ILE A 314 -0.44 -16.40 -7.03
C ILE A 314 0.87 -15.86 -7.61
N LEU A 315 1.66 -15.15 -6.81
CA LEU A 315 2.95 -14.62 -7.26
C LEU A 315 3.93 -15.75 -7.62
N GLN A 316 3.95 -16.82 -6.81
CA GLN A 316 4.74 -18.02 -7.10
C GLN A 316 4.31 -18.69 -8.40
N GLU A 317 3.01 -18.83 -8.67
CA GLU A 317 2.49 -19.36 -9.92
C GLU A 317 2.94 -18.54 -11.12
N LEU A 318 2.83 -17.21 -11.04
CA LEU A 318 3.26 -16.30 -12.10
C LEU A 318 4.78 -16.34 -12.32
N ASP A 319 5.57 -16.48 -11.29
CA ASP A 319 7.03 -16.59 -11.40
C ASP A 319 7.43 -17.96 -12.02
N LYS A 320 6.85 -19.06 -11.52
CA LYS A 320 7.09 -20.41 -12.06
C LYS A 320 6.67 -20.57 -13.52
N SER A 321 5.62 -19.88 -13.96
CA SER A 321 5.17 -19.87 -15.36
C SER A 321 6.14 -19.13 -16.31
N GLY A 322 7.15 -18.43 -15.77
CA GLY A 322 8.05 -17.59 -16.54
C GLY A 322 7.48 -16.19 -16.88
N PHE A 323 6.27 -15.87 -16.42
CA PHE A 323 5.62 -14.58 -16.70
C PHE A 323 6.49 -13.41 -16.28
N ILE A 324 7.02 -13.42 -15.04
CA ILE A 324 7.86 -12.33 -14.54
C ILE A 324 9.15 -12.21 -15.36
N ASN A 325 9.80 -13.33 -15.70
CA ASN A 325 11.02 -13.32 -16.50
C ASN A 325 10.78 -12.71 -17.89
N ALA A 326 9.62 -12.98 -18.51
CA ALA A 326 9.27 -12.44 -19.82
C ALA A 326 9.14 -10.90 -19.81
N LEU A 327 8.78 -10.30 -18.69
CA LEU A 327 8.67 -8.84 -18.54
C LEU A 327 10.02 -8.11 -18.58
N TYR A 328 11.14 -8.82 -18.38
CA TYR A 328 12.48 -8.23 -18.29
C TYR A 328 13.43 -8.64 -19.44
N ARG A 329 12.90 -9.37 -20.43
CA ARG A 329 13.58 -9.70 -21.71
C ARG A 329 13.62 -8.55 -22.69
#